data_f9a816080a2cf2be9a87c64b50524177
#
_entry.id   f9a816080a2cf2be9a87c64b50524177
#
_cell.length_a   1.000
_cell.length_b   1.000
_cell.length_c   1.000
_cell.angle_alpha   90.00
_cell.angle_beta   90.00
_cell.angle_gamma   90.00
#
_symmetry.space_group_name_H-M   'P 1'
#
loop_
_entity.id
_entity.type
_entity.pdbx_description
1 polymer ?
#
loop_
_entity_poly.entity_id
_entity_poly.type
_entity_poly.pdbx_seq_one_letter_code
_entity_poly.pdbx_strand_id
1 'polypeptide(L)'
;MQKIQIGTSQNVAIEYELASIGDRILAQLLDFLIIAGYLIVLFLLMYLLRLSDGFFGGLAFWIILYLPVFFYDLLLETFLNGQSFGKKIRKIKVVKIDGTQPTFISYFLRWILKPVDVFFTYGSIGIITILIGGKGQRLGDLAASTTIIKIRNDANLNQTIFTNVSESYQPAFPQVTSLSDREIELVKEALEHNTRLTDLNTYDRILEKVKDAVSKKTGIITTMTTRAFLRTILKDYNSINGR
;
A
#
# COMPACT_ATOMS: atom_id res chain seq x y z
N MET A 1 4.26 -3.95 13.95
CA MET A 1 4.86 -3.47 12.70
C MET A 1 5.57 -2.17 12.97
N GLN A 2 6.78 -1.97 12.42
CA GLN A 2 7.54 -0.74 12.63
C GLN A 2 6.95 0.37 11.78
N LYS A 3 6.77 1.56 12.37
CA LYS A 3 6.30 2.76 11.69
C LYS A 3 7.45 3.76 11.58
N ILE A 4 7.46 4.53 10.50
CA ILE A 4 8.39 5.65 10.31
C ILE A 4 7.56 6.92 10.05
N GLN A 5 7.95 8.02 10.70
CA GLN A 5 7.39 9.34 10.39
C GLN A 5 8.24 9.99 9.32
N ILE A 6 7.61 10.38 8.23
CA ILE A 6 8.25 11.09 7.12
C ILE A 6 7.67 12.49 7.08
N GLY A 7 8.53 13.50 7.28
CA GLY A 7 8.16 14.90 7.15
C GLY A 7 7.95 15.25 5.69
N THR A 8 6.79 15.80 5.34
CA THR A 8 6.53 16.33 4.00
C THR A 8 7.04 17.77 3.88
N SER A 9 7.21 18.26 2.64
CA SER A 9 7.57 19.65 2.36
C SER A 9 6.58 20.68 2.94
N GLN A 10 5.40 20.26 3.34
CA GLN A 10 4.36 21.07 3.99
C GLN A 10 4.41 21.00 5.52
N ASN A 11 5.51 20.50 6.09
CA ASN A 11 5.72 20.33 7.55
C ASN A 11 4.66 19.44 8.24
N VAL A 12 4.04 18.53 7.49
CA VAL A 12 3.12 17.51 8.01
C VAL A 12 3.88 16.18 8.11
N ALA A 13 3.93 15.61 9.31
CA ALA A 13 4.51 14.29 9.51
C ALA A 13 3.47 13.21 9.15
N ILE A 14 3.74 12.44 8.11
CA ILE A 14 2.90 11.30 7.72
C ILE A 14 3.55 10.02 8.24
N GLU A 15 2.77 9.20 8.95
CA GLU A 15 3.20 7.88 9.40
C GLU A 15 3.04 6.85 8.30
N TYR A 16 4.17 6.23 7.93
CA TYR A 16 4.20 5.10 7.02
C TYR A 16 4.57 3.81 7.74
N GLU A 17 3.96 2.72 7.33
CA GLU A 17 4.31 1.38 7.78
C GLU A 17 5.51 0.87 6.96
N LEU A 18 6.58 0.44 7.64
CA LEU A 18 7.74 -0.14 6.97
C LEU A 18 7.40 -1.51 6.39
N ALA A 19 7.88 -1.78 5.18
CA ALA A 19 7.77 -3.10 4.58
C ALA A 19 8.54 -4.12 5.42
N SER A 20 7.88 -5.24 5.75
CA SER A 20 8.51 -6.34 6.48
C SER A 20 9.64 -6.97 5.64
N ILE A 21 10.60 -7.63 6.30
CA ILE A 21 11.67 -8.38 5.62
C ILE A 21 11.03 -9.45 4.71
N GLY A 22 9.99 -10.13 5.18
CA GLY A 22 9.26 -11.13 4.38
C GLY A 22 8.62 -10.54 3.12
N ASP A 23 8.02 -9.34 3.17
CA ASP A 23 7.47 -8.68 1.98
C ASP A 23 8.56 -8.36 0.96
N ARG A 24 9.76 -7.97 1.41
CA ARG A 24 10.91 -7.67 0.53
C ARG A 24 11.47 -8.93 -0.13
N ILE A 25 11.63 -10.02 0.64
CA ILE A 25 12.08 -11.32 0.12
C ILE A 25 11.09 -11.85 -0.92
N LEU A 26 9.79 -11.84 -0.61
CA LEU A 26 8.75 -12.30 -1.53
C LEU A 26 8.68 -11.44 -2.80
N ALA A 27 8.83 -10.12 -2.68
CA ALA A 27 8.89 -9.24 -3.85
C ALA A 27 10.11 -9.57 -4.74
N GLN A 28 11.29 -9.79 -4.14
CA GLN A 28 12.49 -10.15 -4.88
C GLN A 28 12.36 -11.54 -5.55
N LEU A 29 11.72 -12.50 -4.89
CA LEU A 29 11.45 -13.82 -5.44
C LEU A 29 10.49 -13.76 -6.63
N LEU A 30 9.45 -12.92 -6.55
CA LEU A 30 8.55 -12.67 -7.67
C LEU A 30 9.26 -12.02 -8.86
N ASP A 31 10.12 -11.03 -8.61
CA ASP A 31 10.95 -10.43 -9.67
C ASP A 31 11.89 -11.46 -10.31
N PHE A 32 12.48 -12.35 -9.50
CA PHE A 32 13.31 -13.44 -10.01
C PHE A 32 12.50 -14.41 -10.89
N LEU A 33 11.28 -14.77 -10.51
CA LEU A 33 10.40 -15.62 -11.32
C LEU A 33 10.05 -14.97 -12.67
N ILE A 34 9.82 -13.66 -12.69
CA ILE A 34 9.56 -12.92 -13.92
C ILE A 34 10.78 -12.93 -14.85
N ILE A 35 11.98 -12.69 -14.29
CA ILE A 35 13.25 -12.74 -15.04
C ILE A 35 13.49 -14.16 -15.58
N ALA A 36 13.29 -15.20 -14.74
CA ALA A 36 13.42 -16.58 -15.16
C ALA A 36 12.45 -16.93 -16.32
N GLY A 37 11.18 -16.51 -16.19
CA GLY A 37 10.19 -16.67 -17.25
C GLY A 37 10.63 -16.00 -18.57
N TYR A 38 11.13 -14.76 -18.47
CA TYR A 38 11.67 -14.05 -19.64
C TYR A 38 12.82 -14.83 -20.32
N LEU A 39 13.78 -15.33 -19.53
CA LEU A 39 14.91 -16.10 -20.06
C LEU A 39 14.47 -17.43 -20.68
N ILE A 40 13.49 -18.12 -20.08
CA ILE A 40 12.92 -19.37 -20.64
C ILE A 40 12.25 -19.09 -21.98
N VAL A 41 11.44 -18.05 -22.08
CA VAL A 41 10.76 -17.67 -23.33
C VAL A 41 11.77 -17.32 -24.41
N LEU A 42 12.80 -16.56 -24.07
CA LEU A 42 13.88 -16.22 -24.99
C LEU A 42 14.63 -17.45 -25.49
N PHE A 43 15.00 -18.35 -24.58
CA PHE A 43 15.69 -19.58 -24.94
C PHE A 43 14.84 -20.46 -25.85
N LEU A 44 13.53 -20.59 -25.54
CA LEU A 44 12.57 -21.33 -26.38
C LEU A 44 12.44 -20.71 -27.77
N LEU A 45 12.34 -19.38 -27.85
CA LEU A 45 12.25 -18.66 -29.11
C LEU A 45 13.49 -18.86 -29.97
N MET A 46 14.67 -18.76 -29.36
CA MET A 46 15.93 -19.04 -30.05
C MET A 46 16.00 -20.46 -30.59
N TYR A 47 15.59 -21.45 -29.79
CA TYR A 47 15.54 -22.84 -30.19
C TYR A 47 14.60 -23.09 -31.37
N LEU A 48 13.37 -22.53 -31.30
CA LEU A 48 12.35 -22.68 -32.36
C LEU A 48 12.76 -22.01 -33.67
N LEU A 49 13.38 -20.84 -33.59
CA LEU A 49 13.79 -20.08 -34.77
C LEU A 49 15.17 -20.52 -35.32
N ARG A 50 15.82 -21.52 -34.70
CA ARG A 50 17.16 -22.01 -35.03
C ARG A 50 18.20 -20.89 -35.14
N LEU A 51 18.11 -19.90 -34.25
CA LEU A 51 18.98 -18.72 -34.24
C LEU A 51 20.35 -18.98 -33.58
N SER A 52 20.66 -20.23 -33.28
CA SER A 52 21.91 -20.61 -32.60
C SER A 52 23.16 -20.54 -33.50
N ASP A 53 22.96 -20.47 -34.82
CA ASP A 53 24.07 -20.56 -35.79
C ASP A 53 24.40 -19.18 -36.38
N GLY A 54 25.68 -18.80 -36.34
CA GLY A 54 26.20 -17.61 -36.97
C GLY A 54 26.17 -16.35 -36.08
N PHE A 55 25.62 -15.25 -36.55
CA PHE A 55 25.65 -13.93 -35.90
C PHE A 55 25.08 -13.94 -34.47
N PHE A 56 24.09 -14.79 -34.17
CA PHE A 56 23.45 -14.92 -32.85
C PHE A 56 24.30 -15.67 -31.80
N GLY A 57 25.40 -16.34 -32.21
CA GLY A 57 26.37 -16.96 -31.27
C GLY A 57 27.43 -15.99 -30.74
N GLY A 58 27.47 -14.75 -31.24
CA GLY A 58 28.46 -13.76 -30.86
C GLY A 58 28.23 -13.12 -29.49
N LEU A 59 29.32 -12.63 -28.88
CA LEU A 59 29.34 -11.95 -27.59
C LEU A 59 28.32 -10.78 -27.54
N ALA A 60 28.21 -10.00 -28.62
CA ALA A 60 27.29 -8.87 -28.73
C ALA A 60 25.84 -9.27 -28.55
N PHE A 61 25.45 -10.42 -29.09
CA PHE A 61 24.09 -10.94 -28.92
C PHE A 61 23.77 -11.24 -27.43
N TRP A 62 24.66 -11.90 -26.73
CA TRP A 62 24.49 -12.21 -25.31
C TRP A 62 24.46 -10.97 -24.46
N ILE A 63 25.26 -9.95 -24.78
CA ILE A 63 25.19 -8.65 -24.08
C ILE A 63 23.79 -8.03 -24.23
N ILE A 64 23.26 -7.96 -25.46
CA ILE A 64 21.94 -7.38 -25.73
C ILE A 64 20.82 -8.16 -25.00
N LEU A 65 20.95 -9.49 -24.95
CA LEU A 65 19.98 -10.36 -24.28
C LEU A 65 19.96 -10.16 -22.77
N TYR A 66 21.13 -10.05 -22.14
CA TYR A 66 21.24 -9.91 -20.68
C TYR A 66 21.11 -8.47 -20.20
N LEU A 67 21.23 -7.47 -21.08
CA LEU A 67 21.14 -6.07 -20.74
C LEU A 67 19.79 -5.70 -20.03
N PRO A 68 18.63 -6.13 -20.53
CA PRO A 68 17.36 -5.88 -19.86
C PRO A 68 17.29 -6.53 -18.46
N VAL A 69 17.86 -7.72 -18.29
CA VAL A 69 17.90 -8.42 -17.00
C VAL A 69 18.81 -7.69 -16.02
N PHE A 70 19.96 -7.23 -16.47
CA PHE A 70 20.93 -6.52 -15.65
C PHE A 70 20.38 -5.19 -15.14
N PHE A 71 19.70 -4.44 -15.99
CA PHE A 71 19.10 -3.15 -15.64
C PHE A 71 17.64 -3.25 -15.16
N TYR A 72 17.09 -4.46 -15.00
CA TYR A 72 15.69 -4.70 -14.65
C TYR A 72 15.22 -3.85 -13.47
N ASP A 73 15.91 -3.93 -12.33
CA ASP A 73 15.52 -3.18 -11.12
C ASP A 73 15.66 -1.67 -11.33
N LEU A 74 16.75 -1.20 -11.95
CA LEU A 74 16.99 0.23 -12.16
C LEU A 74 15.92 0.83 -13.07
N LEU A 75 15.63 0.17 -14.18
CA LEU A 75 14.63 0.65 -15.14
C LEU A 75 13.25 0.65 -14.52
N LEU A 76 12.83 -0.45 -13.90
CA LEU A 76 11.49 -0.52 -13.32
C LEU A 76 11.32 0.42 -12.13
N GLU A 77 12.27 0.52 -11.20
CA GLU A 77 12.18 1.48 -10.10
C GLU A 77 12.10 2.93 -10.61
N THR A 78 12.79 3.23 -11.70
CA THR A 78 12.76 4.56 -12.31
C THR A 78 11.42 4.84 -13.00
N PHE A 79 10.94 3.94 -13.85
CA PHE A 79 9.71 4.17 -14.63
C PHE A 79 8.43 3.93 -13.83
N LEU A 80 8.46 3.05 -12.83
CA LEU A 80 7.32 2.73 -11.97
C LEU A 80 7.38 3.47 -10.61
N ASN A 81 8.09 4.61 -10.53
CA ASN A 81 8.14 5.45 -9.34
C ASN A 81 8.51 4.68 -8.05
N GLY A 82 9.57 3.89 -8.09
CA GLY A 82 10.10 3.16 -6.95
C GLY A 82 9.51 1.77 -6.75
N GLN A 83 8.91 1.19 -7.77
CA GLN A 83 8.36 -0.15 -7.72
C GLN A 83 8.93 -1.02 -8.84
N SER A 84 9.21 -2.30 -8.56
CA SER A 84 9.31 -3.39 -9.53
C SER A 84 7.96 -4.12 -9.63
N PHE A 85 7.83 -5.06 -10.55
CA PHE A 85 6.59 -5.86 -10.63
C PHE A 85 6.34 -6.65 -9.34
N GLY A 86 7.37 -7.30 -8.77
CA GLY A 86 7.25 -8.00 -7.50
C GLY A 86 6.87 -7.07 -6.35
N LYS A 87 7.46 -5.87 -6.29
CA LYS A 87 7.10 -4.85 -5.29
C LYS A 87 5.66 -4.36 -5.44
N LYS A 88 5.21 -4.20 -6.69
CA LYS A 88 3.82 -3.79 -6.99
C LYS A 88 2.81 -4.84 -6.52
N ILE A 89 3.09 -6.13 -6.76
CA ILE A 89 2.24 -7.25 -6.29
C ILE A 89 2.19 -7.26 -4.75
N ARG A 90 3.33 -7.04 -4.08
CA ARG A 90 3.40 -7.00 -2.62
C ARG A 90 2.93 -5.68 -2.00
N LYS A 91 2.52 -4.70 -2.83
CA LYS A 91 2.09 -3.35 -2.41
C LYS A 91 3.16 -2.65 -1.55
N ILE A 92 4.42 -2.73 -1.97
CA ILE A 92 5.53 -2.02 -1.34
C ILE A 92 6.16 -1.05 -2.33
N LYS A 93 6.72 0.05 -1.80
CA LYS A 93 7.27 1.14 -2.60
C LYS A 93 8.52 1.74 -1.95
N VAL A 94 9.49 2.11 -2.77
CA VAL A 94 10.66 2.88 -2.34
C VAL A 94 10.28 4.35 -2.20
N VAL A 95 10.62 4.94 -1.06
CA VAL A 95 10.42 6.37 -0.79
C VAL A 95 11.67 6.95 -0.14
N LYS A 96 11.89 8.25 -0.26
CA LYS A 96 12.92 8.95 0.51
C LYS A 96 12.44 9.25 1.92
N ILE A 97 13.39 9.29 2.86
CA ILE A 97 13.10 9.57 4.28
C ILE A 97 12.70 11.04 4.50
N ASP A 98 13.14 11.94 3.61
CA ASP A 98 12.82 13.37 3.63
C ASP A 98 11.44 13.70 3.03
N GLY A 99 10.65 12.70 2.64
CA GLY A 99 9.32 12.88 2.05
C GLY A 99 9.34 13.32 0.58
N THR A 100 10.50 13.59 0.01
CA THR A 100 10.61 13.93 -1.42
C THR A 100 10.54 12.66 -2.29
N GLN A 101 10.28 12.82 -3.58
CA GLN A 101 10.29 11.69 -4.51
C GLN A 101 11.74 11.22 -4.74
N PRO A 102 12.00 9.90 -4.76
CA PRO A 102 13.32 9.39 -5.11
C PRO A 102 13.67 9.79 -6.54
N THR A 103 14.90 10.25 -6.74
CA THR A 103 15.45 10.61 -8.04
C THR A 103 16.11 9.41 -8.71
N PHE A 104 16.45 9.52 -9.99
CA PHE A 104 17.24 8.51 -10.71
C PHE A 104 18.54 8.14 -9.96
N ILE A 105 19.23 9.13 -9.38
CA ILE A 105 20.45 8.89 -8.60
C ILE A 105 20.18 8.01 -7.38
N SER A 106 19.04 8.19 -6.73
CA SER A 106 18.65 7.32 -5.60
C SER A 106 18.47 5.87 -6.04
N TYR A 107 17.82 5.63 -7.19
CA TYR A 107 17.65 4.28 -7.74
C TYR A 107 18.96 3.69 -8.24
N PHE A 108 19.82 4.51 -8.83
CA PHE A 108 21.13 4.09 -9.31
C PHE A 108 22.04 3.65 -8.15
N LEU A 109 22.12 4.41 -7.05
CA LEU A 109 22.88 4.03 -5.86
C LEU A 109 22.39 2.71 -5.26
N ARG A 110 21.09 2.53 -5.20
CA ARG A 110 20.46 1.28 -4.73
C ARG A 110 20.80 0.08 -5.63
N TRP A 111 20.79 0.29 -6.94
CA TRP A 111 21.08 -0.71 -7.94
C TRP A 111 22.56 -1.12 -7.91
N ILE A 112 23.48 -0.15 -7.87
CA ILE A 112 24.94 -0.43 -7.89
C ILE A 112 25.41 -1.09 -6.59
N LEU A 113 24.75 -0.84 -5.45
CA LEU A 113 25.05 -1.49 -4.18
C LEU A 113 24.31 -2.82 -3.96
N LYS A 114 23.32 -3.15 -4.80
CA LYS A 114 22.58 -4.41 -4.70
C LYS A 114 23.48 -5.66 -4.82
N PRO A 115 24.48 -5.72 -5.72
CA PRO A 115 25.44 -6.83 -5.77
C PRO A 115 26.18 -7.03 -4.45
N VAL A 116 26.54 -5.97 -3.74
CA VAL A 116 27.21 -6.08 -2.44
C VAL A 116 26.31 -6.75 -1.42
N ASP A 117 25.04 -6.33 -1.37
CA ASP A 117 24.06 -6.89 -0.43
C ASP A 117 23.71 -8.36 -0.76
N VAL A 118 23.64 -8.73 -2.04
CA VAL A 118 23.10 -10.04 -2.46
C VAL A 118 24.24 -11.04 -2.73
N PHE A 119 25.25 -10.68 -3.53
CA PHE A 119 26.27 -11.62 -4.00
C PHE A 119 27.38 -11.83 -2.98
N PHE A 120 27.90 -10.77 -2.37
CA PHE A 120 29.03 -10.90 -1.43
C PHE A 120 28.61 -11.43 -0.06
N THR A 121 27.35 -11.27 0.32
CA THR A 121 26.91 -11.58 1.68
C THR A 121 25.69 -12.50 1.74
N TYR A 122 25.23 -13.03 0.61
CA TYR A 122 24.01 -13.82 0.52
C TYR A 122 22.81 -13.15 1.19
N GLY A 123 22.75 -11.81 1.15
CA GLY A 123 21.69 -11.02 1.77
C GLY A 123 21.84 -10.79 3.27
N SER A 124 22.87 -11.37 3.94
CA SER A 124 23.03 -11.26 5.40
C SER A 124 23.30 -9.83 5.85
N ILE A 125 24.17 -9.07 5.17
CA ILE A 125 24.41 -7.65 5.50
C ILE A 125 23.12 -6.84 5.32
N GLY A 126 22.37 -7.06 4.25
CA GLY A 126 21.09 -6.38 4.04
C GLY A 126 20.09 -6.64 5.17
N ILE A 127 20.00 -7.89 5.65
CA ILE A 127 19.12 -8.25 6.77
C ILE A 127 19.62 -7.63 8.08
N ILE A 128 20.91 -7.70 8.36
CA ILE A 128 21.53 -7.14 9.57
C ILE A 128 21.32 -5.63 9.63
N THR A 129 21.56 -4.90 8.53
CA THR A 129 21.38 -3.46 8.47
C THR A 129 19.92 -3.05 8.65
N ILE A 130 18.98 -3.82 8.13
CA ILE A 130 17.53 -3.60 8.34
C ILE A 130 17.15 -3.78 9.81
N LEU A 131 17.71 -4.78 10.49
CA LEU A 131 17.39 -5.08 11.89
C LEU A 131 18.00 -4.06 12.86
N ILE A 132 19.27 -3.68 12.64
CA ILE A 132 20.01 -2.76 13.53
C ILE A 132 19.60 -1.29 13.29
N GLY A 133 19.33 -0.92 12.03
CA GLY A 133 19.12 0.48 11.63
C GLY A 133 17.80 1.09 12.09
N GLY A 134 16.84 0.33 12.62
CA GLY A 134 15.54 0.83 13.10
C GLY A 134 14.62 1.47 12.02
N LYS A 135 15.19 1.91 10.90
CA LYS A 135 14.48 2.53 9.77
C LYS A 135 14.22 1.57 8.61
N GLY A 136 14.51 0.28 8.82
CA GLY A 136 14.26 -0.74 7.79
C GLY A 136 15.06 -0.54 6.51
N GLN A 137 16.29 -0.03 6.58
CA GLN A 137 17.14 0.30 5.44
C GLN A 137 18.23 -0.76 5.25
N ARG A 138 18.42 -1.25 4.02
CA ARG A 138 19.61 -1.99 3.62
C ARG A 138 20.74 -1.03 3.21
N LEU A 139 21.93 -1.52 2.93
CA LEU A 139 23.10 -0.70 2.62
C LEU A 139 22.85 0.27 1.45
N GLY A 140 22.25 -0.21 0.37
CA GLY A 140 21.85 0.63 -0.77
C GLY A 140 20.77 1.66 -0.42
N ASP A 141 19.86 1.32 0.52
CA ASP A 141 18.84 2.25 0.99
C ASP A 141 19.45 3.37 1.84
N LEU A 142 20.44 3.04 2.69
CA LEU A 142 21.20 4.01 3.49
C LEU A 142 21.93 5.01 2.60
N ALA A 143 22.67 4.53 1.61
CA ALA A 143 23.43 5.38 0.67
C ALA A 143 22.53 6.33 -0.13
N ALA A 144 21.32 5.88 -0.46
CA ALA A 144 20.32 6.65 -1.22
C ALA A 144 19.36 7.47 -0.34
N SER A 145 19.48 7.42 1.00
CA SER A 145 18.54 8.03 1.96
C SER A 145 17.08 7.64 1.69
N THR A 146 16.86 6.36 1.35
CA THR A 146 15.54 5.80 1.02
C THR A 146 15.14 4.71 2.01
N THR A 147 13.87 4.36 2.02
CA THR A 147 13.34 3.18 2.72
C THR A 147 12.21 2.55 1.89
N ILE A 148 11.80 1.35 2.27
CA ILE A 148 10.69 0.66 1.61
C ILE A 148 9.49 0.67 2.55
N ILE A 149 8.40 1.29 2.11
CA ILE A 149 7.14 1.37 2.84
C ILE A 149 6.10 0.40 2.25
N LYS A 150 5.13 0.03 3.06
CA LYS A 150 3.95 -0.71 2.63
C LYS A 150 2.87 0.28 2.21
N ILE A 151 2.38 0.14 0.99
CA ILE A 151 1.25 0.93 0.50
C ILE A 151 0.00 0.31 1.11
N ARG A 152 -0.62 0.99 2.07
CA ARG A 152 -1.96 0.62 2.51
C ARG A 152 -2.93 1.21 1.50
N ASN A 153 -3.77 0.36 0.93
CA ASN A 153 -4.96 0.85 0.25
C ASN A 153 -6.01 1.21 1.31
N ASP A 154 -5.64 2.12 2.24
CA ASP A 154 -6.60 2.69 3.19
C ASP A 154 -7.52 3.73 2.51
N ALA A 155 -7.34 3.96 1.23
CA ALA A 155 -8.37 4.56 0.40
C ALA A 155 -9.49 3.53 0.13
N ASN A 156 -10.10 3.00 1.19
CA ASN A 156 -11.49 2.67 1.12
C ASN A 156 -12.19 4.00 0.79
N LEU A 157 -12.67 4.12 -0.44
CA LEU A 157 -13.60 5.19 -0.84
C LEU A 157 -14.84 5.23 0.06
N ASN A 158 -14.99 4.22 0.92
CA ASN A 158 -15.95 4.17 2.03
C ASN A 158 -15.55 5.04 3.23
N GLN A 159 -14.34 5.60 3.28
CA GLN A 159 -13.90 6.54 4.33
C GLN A 159 -14.26 8.00 4.00
N THR A 160 -14.71 8.30 2.80
CA THR A 160 -15.38 9.57 2.55
C THR A 160 -16.69 9.55 3.33
N ILE A 161 -16.94 10.55 4.14
CA ILE A 161 -18.18 10.77 4.90
C ILE A 161 -19.40 10.73 3.96
N PHE A 162 -19.20 11.01 2.68
CA PHE A 162 -20.20 11.01 1.63
C PHE A 162 -20.34 9.63 0.97
N THR A 163 -21.25 8.81 1.43
CA THR A 163 -21.83 7.73 0.62
C THR A 163 -22.66 8.42 -0.48
N ASN A 164 -22.42 8.09 -1.76
CA ASN A 164 -23.25 8.56 -2.87
C ASN A 164 -24.72 8.17 -2.58
N VAL A 165 -25.48 9.13 -2.11
CA VAL A 165 -26.92 8.98 -1.96
C VAL A 165 -27.54 9.38 -3.29
N SER A 166 -28.38 8.53 -3.87
CA SER A 166 -29.09 8.86 -5.11
C SER A 166 -29.87 10.16 -4.93
N GLU A 167 -29.86 11.05 -5.91
CA GLU A 167 -30.52 12.37 -5.88
C GLU A 167 -32.02 12.31 -5.53
N SER A 168 -32.63 11.13 -5.63
CA SER A 168 -34.06 10.89 -5.28
C SER A 168 -34.29 10.38 -3.86
N TYR A 169 -33.24 10.28 -3.03
CA TYR A 169 -33.40 9.77 -1.67
C TYR A 169 -34.07 10.82 -0.75
N GLN A 170 -35.19 10.44 -0.11
CA GLN A 170 -35.84 11.23 0.90
C GLN A 170 -35.36 10.79 2.29
N PRO A 171 -34.85 11.71 3.13
CA PRO A 171 -34.42 11.38 4.48
C PRO A 171 -35.56 10.84 5.32
N ALA A 172 -35.35 9.70 5.97
CA ALA A 172 -36.31 9.10 6.89
C ALA A 172 -36.36 9.84 8.23
N PHE A 173 -35.24 10.42 8.64
CA PHE A 173 -35.10 11.12 9.94
C PHE A 173 -34.45 12.50 9.74
N PRO A 174 -35.26 13.57 9.45
CA PRO A 174 -34.72 14.93 9.31
C PRO A 174 -33.99 15.45 10.56
N GLN A 175 -34.28 14.87 11.73
CA GLN A 175 -33.68 15.25 13.02
C GLN A 175 -32.19 14.98 13.11
N VAL A 176 -31.58 14.26 12.14
CA VAL A 176 -30.12 14.01 12.08
C VAL A 176 -29.30 15.28 11.95
N THR A 177 -29.91 16.42 11.55
CA THR A 177 -29.25 17.74 11.50
C THR A 177 -28.79 18.24 12.87
N SER A 178 -29.33 17.68 13.98
CA SER A 178 -28.85 17.97 15.33
C SER A 178 -27.52 17.30 15.70
N LEU A 179 -27.07 16.36 14.90
CA LEU A 179 -25.80 15.68 15.09
C LEU A 179 -24.65 16.48 14.46
N SER A 180 -23.51 16.55 15.17
CA SER A 180 -22.28 17.14 14.64
C SER A 180 -21.52 16.16 13.75
N ASP A 181 -20.63 16.71 12.90
CA ASP A 181 -19.73 15.90 12.03
C ASP A 181 -18.95 14.86 12.82
N ARG A 182 -18.47 15.23 14.02
CA ARG A 182 -17.72 14.34 14.91
C ARG A 182 -18.55 13.17 15.41
N GLU A 183 -19.84 13.37 15.68
CA GLU A 183 -20.74 12.30 16.12
C GLU A 183 -21.10 11.36 14.98
N ILE A 184 -21.24 11.89 13.77
CA ILE A 184 -21.43 11.08 12.55
C ILE A 184 -20.18 10.25 12.23
N GLU A 185 -19.00 10.82 12.44
CA GLU A 185 -17.73 10.09 12.30
C GLU A 185 -17.66 8.91 13.29
N LEU A 186 -18.09 9.09 14.55
CA LEU A 186 -18.17 8.01 15.53
C LEU A 186 -19.18 6.92 15.15
N VAL A 187 -20.35 7.30 14.60
CA VAL A 187 -21.35 6.35 14.08
C VAL A 187 -20.75 5.52 12.95
N LYS A 188 -20.02 6.17 12.05
CA LYS A 188 -19.35 5.51 10.94
C LYS A 188 -18.26 4.56 11.43
N GLU A 189 -17.39 5.03 12.31
CA GLU A 189 -16.32 4.22 12.90
C GLU A 189 -16.86 2.98 13.60
N ALA A 190 -17.96 3.13 14.36
CA ALA A 190 -18.64 2.01 15.02
C ALA A 190 -19.17 0.98 14.01
N LEU A 191 -19.71 1.41 12.86
CA LEU A 191 -20.20 0.51 11.80
C LEU A 191 -19.08 -0.18 11.04
N GLU A 192 -17.91 0.47 10.89
CA GLU A 192 -16.73 -0.08 10.15
C GLU A 192 -15.87 -0.99 11.01
N HIS A 193 -15.91 -0.88 12.32
CA HIS A 193 -15.05 -1.65 13.25
C HIS A 193 -15.34 -3.16 13.29
N ASN A 194 -16.37 -3.63 12.57
CA ASN A 194 -16.75 -5.06 12.46
C ASN A 194 -15.62 -5.99 12.00
N THR A 195 -14.58 -5.47 11.32
CA THR A 195 -13.50 -6.27 10.73
C THR A 195 -12.31 -6.52 11.68
N ARG A 196 -12.27 -5.88 12.84
CA ARG A 196 -11.10 -5.92 13.75
C ARG A 196 -11.35 -6.54 15.12
N LEU A 197 -12.61 -6.68 15.53
CA LEU A 197 -12.94 -7.24 16.85
C LEU A 197 -13.23 -8.74 16.73
N THR A 198 -12.49 -9.54 17.50
CA THR A 198 -12.61 -11.00 17.54
C THR A 198 -13.85 -11.45 18.35
N ASP A 199 -14.52 -10.53 19.06
CA ASP A 199 -15.66 -10.82 19.92
C ASP A 199 -16.93 -10.07 19.46
N LEU A 200 -17.87 -10.84 18.90
CA LEU A 200 -19.15 -10.36 18.38
C LEU A 200 -20.02 -9.70 19.50
N ASN A 201 -19.95 -10.20 20.74
CA ASN A 201 -20.73 -9.65 21.86
C ASN A 201 -20.26 -8.23 22.23
N THR A 202 -18.98 -7.98 22.20
CA THR A 202 -18.42 -6.65 22.48
C THR A 202 -18.80 -5.65 21.40
N TYR A 203 -18.79 -6.09 20.14
CA TYR A 203 -19.19 -5.24 19.00
C TYR A 203 -20.66 -4.81 19.06
N ASP A 204 -21.58 -5.74 19.31
CA ASP A 204 -23.01 -5.43 19.39
C ASP A 204 -23.30 -4.49 20.57
N ARG A 205 -22.64 -4.62 21.72
CA ARG A 205 -22.72 -3.67 22.84
C ARG A 205 -22.26 -2.26 22.48
N ILE A 206 -21.21 -2.13 21.66
CA ILE A 206 -20.73 -0.82 21.19
C ILE A 206 -21.80 -0.18 20.29
N LEU A 207 -22.35 -0.94 19.33
CA LEU A 207 -23.40 -0.44 18.45
C LEU A 207 -24.66 -0.01 19.21
N GLU A 208 -25.08 -0.76 20.25
CA GLU A 208 -26.20 -0.39 21.08
C GLU A 208 -25.96 0.92 21.83
N LYS A 209 -24.79 1.10 22.45
CA LYS A 209 -24.42 2.36 23.11
C LYS A 209 -24.44 3.55 22.14
N VAL A 210 -23.94 3.36 20.91
CA VAL A 210 -23.97 4.41 19.89
C VAL A 210 -25.42 4.71 19.47
N LYS A 211 -26.26 3.68 19.27
CA LYS A 211 -27.69 3.86 18.99
C LYS A 211 -28.37 4.66 20.08
N ASP A 212 -28.15 4.29 21.35
CA ASP A 212 -28.77 4.96 22.48
C ASP A 212 -28.36 6.45 22.60
N ALA A 213 -27.07 6.73 22.38
CA ALA A 213 -26.56 8.11 22.36
C ALA A 213 -27.20 8.95 21.24
N VAL A 214 -27.27 8.38 20.02
CA VAL A 214 -27.92 9.03 18.86
C VAL A 214 -29.41 9.24 19.12
N SER A 215 -30.13 8.21 19.59
CA SER A 215 -31.56 8.28 19.88
C SER A 215 -31.89 9.32 20.98
N LYS A 216 -31.05 9.36 22.02
CA LYS A 216 -31.23 10.34 23.11
C LYS A 216 -31.04 11.78 22.63
N LYS A 217 -30.10 12.02 21.72
CA LYS A 217 -29.82 13.37 21.22
C LYS A 217 -30.82 13.82 20.15
N THR A 218 -31.19 12.92 19.25
CA THR A 218 -32.13 13.23 18.14
C THR A 218 -33.61 13.10 18.53
N GLY A 219 -33.92 12.43 19.65
CA GLY A 219 -35.27 12.11 20.07
C GLY A 219 -35.95 11.03 19.21
N ILE A 220 -35.20 10.33 18.36
CA ILE A 220 -35.76 9.33 17.44
C ILE A 220 -36.00 8.02 18.20
N ILE A 221 -37.25 7.57 18.20
CA ILE A 221 -37.68 6.25 18.70
C ILE A 221 -38.01 5.39 17.49
N THR A 222 -37.33 4.27 17.35
CA THR A 222 -37.48 3.39 16.20
C THR A 222 -37.45 1.91 16.60
N THR A 223 -38.18 1.08 15.86
CA THR A 223 -38.19 -0.38 15.96
C THR A 223 -37.13 -1.05 15.08
N MET A 224 -36.34 -0.26 14.37
CA MET A 224 -35.30 -0.77 13.49
C MET A 224 -34.18 -1.48 14.26
N THR A 225 -33.55 -2.47 13.62
CA THR A 225 -32.33 -3.09 14.20
C THR A 225 -31.23 -2.04 14.33
N THR A 226 -30.37 -2.17 15.32
CA THR A 226 -29.31 -1.21 15.64
C THR A 226 -28.46 -0.84 14.40
N ARG A 227 -28.05 -1.84 13.61
CA ARG A 227 -27.26 -1.62 12.39
C ARG A 227 -28.06 -0.89 11.29
N ALA A 228 -29.32 -1.27 11.09
CA ALA A 228 -30.17 -0.61 10.09
C ALA A 228 -30.42 0.85 10.44
N PHE A 229 -30.71 1.14 11.71
CA PHE A 229 -30.91 2.50 12.21
C PHE A 229 -29.66 3.37 11.98
N LEU A 230 -28.49 2.94 12.45
CA LEU A 230 -27.26 3.70 12.32
C LEU A 230 -26.85 3.93 10.85
N ARG A 231 -27.09 2.95 9.96
CA ARG A 231 -26.91 3.13 8.51
C ARG A 231 -27.87 4.14 7.90
N THR A 232 -29.11 4.17 8.36
CA THR A 232 -30.11 5.14 7.90
C THR A 232 -29.74 6.55 8.37
N ILE A 233 -29.33 6.72 9.63
CA ILE A 233 -28.81 7.99 10.17
C ILE A 233 -27.67 8.52 9.32
N LEU A 234 -26.70 7.67 8.96
CA LEU A 234 -25.56 8.06 8.11
C LEU A 234 -26.01 8.48 6.70
N LYS A 235 -26.97 7.75 6.10
CA LYS A 235 -27.56 8.09 4.81
C LYS A 235 -28.32 9.42 4.84
N ASP A 236 -29.15 9.63 5.86
CA ASP A 236 -29.96 10.83 6.00
C ASP A 236 -29.08 12.07 6.20
N TYR A 237 -28.06 11.95 7.06
CA TYR A 237 -27.09 13.03 7.27
C TYR A 237 -26.38 13.42 5.96
N ASN A 238 -25.92 12.43 5.20
CA ASN A 238 -25.24 12.67 3.93
C ASN A 238 -26.17 13.26 2.86
N SER A 239 -27.47 12.89 2.85
CA SER A 239 -28.43 13.46 1.91
C SER A 239 -28.75 14.92 2.19
N ILE A 240 -28.68 15.33 3.47
CA ILE A 240 -29.01 16.69 3.91
C ILE A 240 -27.79 17.61 3.80
N ASN A 241 -26.61 17.16 4.26
CA ASN A 241 -25.40 17.96 4.37
C ASN A 241 -24.41 17.76 3.20
N GLY A 242 -24.62 16.78 2.34
CA GLY A 242 -23.77 16.43 1.21
C GLY A 242 -24.15 17.09 -0.11
N ARG A 243 -25.03 18.12 -0.08
CA ARG A 243 -25.39 18.92 -1.25
C ARG A 243 -24.54 20.17 -1.37
#